data_9a6d2e37f207685d7a5b7d756d17cb34
#
_entry.id   9a6d2e37f207685d7a5b7d756d17cb34
#
_cell.length_a   1.000
_cell.length_b   1.000
_cell.length_c   1.000
_cell.angle_alpha   90.00
_cell.angle_beta   90.00
_cell.angle_gamma   90.00
#
_symmetry.space_group_name_H-M   'P 1'
#
loop_
_entity.id
_entity.type
_entity.pdbx_description
1 polymer ?
#
loop_
_entity_poly.entity_id
_entity_poly.type
_entity_poly.pdbx_seq_one_letter_code
_entity_poly.pdbx_strand_id
1 'polypeptide(L)'
;MKCPYCLSDIDAEAYVCKTCTRDLYLFKPMLQKVSDLEEKLNNVSDRVTLESRISELEEELLYKKELEAEGIFGILSKISKFIILPLFILLFAHAAIVIIYDLKLIYLRLASIIIPMPFAFFLFQKKKNPVFPWFLGSLLLAFITVIGMSAITALVDKTPVMPRSIIEWKEFIEYSLSITFSFLTGMLLGTISFFKRSKHKIDINPMLKALINLLVDKKLSPEALQDLLQKSIKYISLGTTLLSLYTGLKRFF
;
A
#
# COMPACT_ATOMS: atom_id res chain seq x y z
N MET A 1 -25.62 32.24 -35.58
CA MET A 1 -24.18 32.11 -35.22
C MET A 1 -23.52 33.49 -35.21
N LYS A 2 -22.36 33.61 -34.55
CA LYS A 2 -21.62 34.90 -34.55
C LYS A 2 -20.66 34.97 -35.75
N CYS A 3 -20.59 36.13 -36.35
CA CYS A 3 -19.66 36.40 -37.47
C CYS A 3 -18.20 36.28 -36.96
N PRO A 4 -17.30 35.52 -37.59
CA PRO A 4 -15.91 35.36 -37.14
C PRO A 4 -15.08 36.65 -37.30
N TYR A 5 -15.55 37.64 -38.06
CA TYR A 5 -14.81 38.88 -38.29
C TYR A 5 -15.27 40.06 -37.40
N CYS A 6 -16.57 40.19 -37.17
CA CYS A 6 -17.11 41.36 -36.43
C CYS A 6 -17.93 40.99 -35.19
N LEU A 7 -18.09 39.70 -34.91
CA LEU A 7 -18.82 39.12 -33.76
C LEU A 7 -20.32 39.49 -33.71
N SER A 8 -20.88 40.13 -34.75
CA SER A 8 -22.31 40.38 -34.85
C SER A 8 -23.10 39.08 -35.08
N ASP A 9 -24.34 39.05 -34.60
CA ASP A 9 -25.23 37.92 -34.83
C ASP A 9 -25.68 37.86 -36.30
N ILE A 10 -25.47 36.72 -36.91
CA ILE A 10 -25.80 36.42 -38.30
C ILE A 10 -26.60 35.13 -38.39
N ASP A 11 -27.42 35.03 -39.41
CA ASP A 11 -28.15 33.81 -39.70
C ASP A 11 -27.20 32.65 -40.00
N ALA A 12 -27.57 31.45 -39.54
CA ALA A 12 -26.75 30.26 -39.75
C ALA A 12 -26.56 29.92 -41.24
N GLU A 13 -27.51 30.32 -42.10
CA GLU A 13 -27.45 30.08 -43.54
C GLU A 13 -26.84 31.22 -44.35
N ALA A 14 -26.54 32.36 -43.71
CA ALA A 14 -25.99 33.53 -44.44
C ALA A 14 -24.62 33.24 -45.04
N TYR A 15 -24.41 33.55 -46.28
CA TYR A 15 -23.12 33.47 -47.00
C TYR A 15 -22.28 34.74 -46.86
N VAL A 16 -22.93 35.85 -46.51
CA VAL A 16 -22.29 37.18 -46.35
C VAL A 16 -22.79 37.80 -45.05
N CYS A 17 -21.89 38.38 -44.27
CA CYS A 17 -22.28 39.08 -43.03
C CYS A 17 -22.98 40.42 -43.39
N LYS A 18 -24.16 40.67 -42.83
CA LYS A 18 -24.92 41.91 -43.02
C LYS A 18 -24.22 43.15 -42.47
N THR A 19 -23.36 42.99 -41.46
CA THR A 19 -22.72 44.09 -40.73
C THR A 19 -21.35 44.45 -41.30
N CYS A 20 -20.50 43.46 -41.62
CA CYS A 20 -19.15 43.72 -42.13
C CYS A 20 -18.99 43.34 -43.63
N THR A 21 -20.02 42.88 -44.31
CA THR A 21 -20.09 42.54 -45.74
C THR A 21 -19.05 41.50 -46.21
N ARG A 22 -18.38 40.83 -45.28
CA ARG A 22 -17.40 39.79 -45.61
C ARG A 22 -18.07 38.47 -45.98
N ASP A 23 -17.46 37.77 -46.93
CA ASP A 23 -17.87 36.46 -47.40
C ASP A 23 -17.54 35.37 -46.34
N LEU A 24 -18.51 34.52 -46.06
CA LEU A 24 -18.45 33.43 -45.09
C LEU A 24 -18.40 32.06 -45.76
N TYR A 25 -18.37 32.00 -47.08
CA TYR A 25 -18.43 30.76 -47.84
C TYR A 25 -17.34 29.77 -47.48
N LEU A 26 -16.10 30.25 -47.30
CA LEU A 26 -14.97 29.43 -46.89
C LEU A 26 -14.98 29.04 -45.41
N PHE A 27 -15.61 29.87 -44.57
CA PHE A 27 -15.64 29.62 -43.10
C PHE A 27 -16.66 28.57 -42.67
N LYS A 28 -17.79 28.47 -43.37
CA LYS A 28 -18.84 27.49 -43.03
C LYS A 28 -18.34 26.03 -42.99
N PRO A 29 -17.71 25.52 -44.05
CA PRO A 29 -17.20 24.14 -44.04
C PRO A 29 -16.10 23.93 -43.04
N MET A 30 -15.32 24.98 -42.71
CA MET A 30 -14.32 24.91 -41.65
C MET A 30 -14.95 24.80 -40.24
N LEU A 31 -15.94 25.61 -39.93
CA LEU A 31 -16.67 25.56 -38.67
C LEU A 31 -17.39 24.24 -38.46
N GLN A 32 -18.01 23.69 -39.52
CA GLN A 32 -18.62 22.37 -39.46
C GLN A 32 -17.58 21.27 -39.17
N LYS A 33 -16.41 21.36 -39.81
CA LYS A 33 -15.34 20.39 -39.61
C LYS A 33 -14.73 20.48 -38.19
N VAL A 34 -14.65 21.70 -37.63
CA VAL A 34 -14.20 21.90 -36.24
C VAL A 34 -15.22 21.30 -35.27
N SER A 35 -16.50 21.57 -35.43
CA SER A 35 -17.56 20.98 -34.60
C SER A 35 -17.58 19.45 -34.67
N ASP A 36 -17.39 18.88 -35.86
CA ASP A 36 -17.33 17.42 -36.07
C ASP A 36 -16.10 16.80 -35.41
N LEU A 37 -14.98 17.53 -35.40
CA LEU A 37 -13.75 17.11 -34.74
C LEU A 37 -13.87 17.21 -33.20
N GLU A 38 -14.52 18.25 -32.69
CA GLU A 38 -14.79 18.42 -31.26
C GLU A 38 -15.71 17.30 -30.72
N GLU A 39 -16.77 16.95 -31.47
CA GLU A 39 -17.65 15.84 -31.15
C GLU A 39 -16.90 14.50 -31.13
N LYS A 40 -16.06 14.25 -32.14
CA LYS A 40 -15.21 13.04 -32.18
C LYS A 40 -14.24 13.00 -31.05
N LEU A 41 -13.64 14.13 -30.67
CA LEU A 41 -12.69 14.21 -29.53
C LEU A 41 -13.39 13.90 -28.20
N ASN A 42 -14.58 14.42 -27.98
CA ASN A 42 -15.38 14.11 -26.79
C ASN A 42 -15.76 12.63 -26.74
N ASN A 43 -16.18 12.05 -27.85
CA ASN A 43 -16.49 10.61 -27.93
C ASN A 43 -15.25 9.73 -27.66
N VAL A 44 -14.06 10.13 -28.09
CA VAL A 44 -12.81 9.42 -27.79
C VAL A 44 -12.45 9.55 -26.31
N SER A 45 -12.62 10.73 -25.71
CA SER A 45 -12.39 10.94 -24.29
C SER A 45 -13.30 10.06 -23.43
N ASP A 46 -14.59 9.98 -23.78
CA ASP A 46 -15.54 9.13 -23.08
C ASP A 46 -15.21 7.64 -23.23
N ARG A 47 -14.78 7.21 -24.41
CA ARG A 47 -14.34 5.83 -24.63
C ARG A 47 -13.12 5.46 -23.79
N VAL A 48 -12.11 6.33 -23.71
CA VAL A 48 -10.91 6.11 -22.88
C VAL A 48 -11.28 6.01 -21.39
N THR A 49 -12.23 6.82 -20.93
CA THR A 49 -12.71 6.74 -19.55
C THR A 49 -13.49 5.45 -19.27
N LEU A 50 -14.32 5.01 -20.22
CA LEU A 50 -15.04 3.74 -20.12
C LEU A 50 -14.11 2.54 -20.18
N GLU A 51 -13.13 2.53 -21.07
CA GLU A 51 -12.12 1.45 -21.15
C GLU A 51 -11.30 1.34 -19.86
N SER A 52 -10.92 2.49 -19.26
CA SER A 52 -10.25 2.46 -17.96
C SER A 52 -11.14 1.88 -16.85
N ARG A 53 -12.43 2.19 -16.88
CA ARG A 53 -13.40 1.67 -15.90
C ARG A 53 -13.67 0.18 -16.07
N ILE A 54 -13.72 -0.29 -17.31
CA ILE A 54 -13.86 -1.72 -17.63
C ILE A 54 -12.64 -2.48 -17.10
N SER A 55 -11.42 -1.99 -17.35
CA SER A 55 -10.20 -2.62 -16.86
C SER A 55 -10.12 -2.65 -15.33
N GLU A 56 -10.59 -1.62 -14.62
CA GLU A 56 -10.72 -1.60 -13.16
C GLU A 56 -11.69 -2.69 -12.67
N LEU A 57 -12.87 -2.79 -13.29
CA LEU A 57 -13.89 -3.78 -12.90
C LEU A 57 -13.45 -5.21 -13.20
N GLU A 58 -12.75 -5.43 -14.31
CA GLU A 58 -12.16 -6.74 -14.63
C GLU A 58 -11.10 -7.15 -13.61
N GLU A 59 -10.25 -6.23 -13.15
CA GLU A 59 -9.29 -6.50 -12.09
C GLU A 59 -9.97 -6.80 -10.75
N GLU A 60 -11.00 -6.05 -10.37
CA GLU A 60 -11.78 -6.33 -9.16
C GLU A 60 -12.45 -7.72 -9.22
N LEU A 61 -13.00 -8.09 -10.38
CA LEU A 61 -13.60 -9.39 -10.59
C LEU A 61 -12.57 -10.52 -10.53
N LEU A 62 -11.41 -10.37 -11.16
CA LEU A 62 -10.31 -11.33 -11.08
C LEU A 62 -9.83 -11.47 -9.64
N TYR A 63 -9.69 -10.38 -8.90
CA TYR A 63 -9.29 -10.40 -7.48
C TYR A 63 -10.33 -11.11 -6.61
N LYS A 64 -11.62 -10.84 -6.80
CA LYS A 64 -12.70 -11.54 -6.09
C LYS A 64 -12.73 -13.04 -6.43
N LYS A 65 -12.60 -13.38 -7.72
CA LYS A 65 -12.58 -14.76 -8.17
C LYS A 65 -11.36 -15.55 -7.65
N GLU A 66 -10.20 -14.88 -7.52
CA GLU A 66 -9.03 -15.47 -6.89
C GLU A 66 -9.20 -15.66 -5.38
N LEU A 67 -9.87 -14.73 -4.68
CA LEU A 67 -10.21 -14.87 -3.26
C LEU A 67 -11.21 -16.02 -3.03
N GLU A 68 -12.19 -16.17 -3.89
CA GLU A 68 -13.16 -17.26 -3.84
C GLU A 68 -12.55 -18.63 -4.22
N ALA A 69 -11.63 -18.64 -5.19
CA ALA A 69 -10.89 -19.84 -5.59
C ALA A 69 -9.82 -20.26 -4.54
N GLU A 70 -9.28 -19.30 -3.78
CA GLU A 70 -8.47 -19.59 -2.59
C GLU A 70 -9.38 -19.96 -1.40
N GLY A 71 -10.14 -21.03 -1.48
CA GLY A 71 -10.98 -21.48 -0.36
C GLY A 71 -10.25 -21.43 0.98
N ILE A 72 -10.96 -21.65 2.09
CA ILE A 72 -10.45 -21.61 3.48
C ILE A 72 -9.07 -22.28 3.62
N PHE A 73 -8.83 -23.34 2.83
CA PHE A 73 -7.56 -24.07 2.81
C PHE A 73 -6.37 -23.26 2.27
N GLY A 74 -6.60 -22.41 1.27
CA GLY A 74 -5.57 -21.49 0.73
C GLY A 74 -5.18 -20.40 1.71
N ILE A 75 -6.17 -19.82 2.41
CA ILE A 75 -5.95 -18.83 3.45
C ILE A 75 -5.21 -19.45 4.63
N LEU A 76 -5.63 -20.64 5.06
CA LEU A 76 -4.99 -21.37 6.16
C LEU A 76 -3.54 -21.73 5.85
N SER A 77 -3.25 -22.15 4.61
CA SER A 77 -1.89 -22.42 4.14
C SER A 77 -1.01 -21.17 4.14
N LYS A 78 -1.56 -19.98 3.77
CA LYS A 78 -0.83 -18.72 3.86
C LYS A 78 -0.54 -18.33 5.30
N ILE A 79 -1.54 -18.42 6.18
CA ILE A 79 -1.37 -18.15 7.62
C ILE A 79 -0.32 -19.08 8.20
N SER A 80 -0.38 -20.38 7.88
CA SER A 80 0.59 -21.35 8.35
C SER A 80 2.02 -21.00 7.92
N LYS A 81 2.26 -20.70 6.64
CA LYS A 81 3.59 -20.42 6.11
C LYS A 81 4.17 -19.07 6.55
N PHE A 82 3.33 -18.05 6.67
CA PHE A 82 3.81 -16.67 6.87
C PHE A 82 3.58 -16.13 8.29
N ILE A 83 2.80 -16.80 9.10
CA ILE A 83 2.55 -16.45 10.50
C ILE A 83 3.08 -17.54 11.43
N ILE A 84 2.61 -18.79 11.26
CA ILE A 84 2.95 -19.87 12.21
C ILE A 84 4.42 -20.27 12.07
N LEU A 85 4.94 -20.41 10.86
CA LEU A 85 6.33 -20.80 10.62
C LEU A 85 7.35 -19.79 11.20
N PRO A 86 7.23 -18.46 10.98
CA PRO A 86 8.10 -17.48 11.65
C PRO A 86 8.02 -17.55 13.18
N LEU A 87 6.82 -17.79 13.73
CA LEU A 87 6.63 -17.96 15.18
C LEU A 87 7.45 -19.14 15.71
N PHE A 88 7.35 -20.30 15.06
CA PHE A 88 8.14 -21.48 15.48
C PHE A 88 9.65 -21.24 15.36
N ILE A 89 10.09 -20.62 14.26
CA ILE A 89 11.52 -20.30 14.08
C ILE A 89 11.99 -19.33 15.17
N LEU A 90 11.16 -18.35 15.52
CA LEU A 90 11.50 -17.37 16.55
C LEU A 90 11.56 -18.00 17.95
N LEU A 91 10.59 -18.86 18.29
CA LEU A 91 10.59 -19.61 19.56
C LEU A 91 11.77 -20.58 19.64
N PHE A 92 12.07 -21.26 18.53
CA PHE A 92 13.23 -22.17 18.46
C PHE A 92 14.55 -21.40 18.63
N ALA A 93 14.70 -20.26 17.94
CA ALA A 93 15.88 -19.41 18.10
C ALA A 93 16.01 -18.89 19.53
N HIS A 94 14.88 -18.51 20.17
CA HIS A 94 14.86 -18.11 21.57
C HIS A 94 15.31 -19.25 22.50
N ALA A 95 14.73 -20.43 22.32
CA ALA A 95 15.13 -21.62 23.13
C ALA A 95 16.59 -21.95 22.92
N ALA A 96 17.09 -21.92 21.69
CA ALA A 96 18.50 -22.17 21.40
C ALA A 96 19.44 -21.16 22.10
N ILE A 97 19.08 -19.87 22.04
CA ILE A 97 19.88 -18.80 22.65
C ILE A 97 19.90 -18.92 24.19
N VAL A 98 18.74 -19.21 24.78
CA VAL A 98 18.62 -19.27 26.27
C VAL A 98 19.15 -20.60 26.85
N ILE A 99 18.82 -21.74 26.21
CA ILE A 99 19.12 -23.06 26.79
C ILE A 99 20.49 -23.56 26.38
N ILE A 100 20.89 -23.36 25.10
CA ILE A 100 22.11 -24.00 24.56
C ILE A 100 23.33 -23.09 24.69
N TYR A 101 23.16 -21.80 24.37
CA TYR A 101 24.31 -20.90 24.23
C TYR A 101 24.47 -19.89 25.36
N ASP A 102 23.47 -19.71 26.23
CA ASP A 102 23.46 -18.70 27.29
C ASP A 102 24.00 -17.33 26.85
N LEU A 103 23.56 -16.93 25.65
CA LEU A 103 24.04 -15.71 24.99
C LEU A 103 23.35 -14.46 25.57
N LYS A 104 24.03 -13.32 25.44
CA LYS A 104 23.48 -12.02 25.85
C LYS A 104 22.12 -11.76 25.20
N LEU A 105 21.19 -11.17 25.94
CA LEU A 105 19.83 -10.81 25.52
C LEU A 105 19.77 -9.97 24.21
N ILE A 106 20.86 -9.30 23.83
CA ILE A 106 20.94 -8.54 22.59
C ILE A 106 20.77 -9.42 21.34
N TYR A 107 21.33 -10.63 21.33
CA TYR A 107 21.18 -11.56 20.20
C TYR A 107 19.74 -12.00 20.00
N LEU A 108 19.03 -12.17 21.11
CA LEU A 108 17.63 -12.52 21.12
C LEU A 108 16.75 -11.41 20.50
N ARG A 109 17.04 -10.16 20.83
CA ARG A 109 16.34 -9.01 20.24
C ARG A 109 16.68 -8.81 18.77
N LEU A 110 17.94 -9.02 18.37
CA LEU A 110 18.33 -9.00 16.95
C LEU A 110 17.61 -10.09 16.15
N ALA A 111 17.54 -11.32 16.67
CA ALA A 111 16.81 -12.42 16.04
C ALA A 111 15.33 -12.07 15.86
N SER A 112 14.68 -11.46 16.86
CA SER A 112 13.27 -11.06 16.78
C SER A 112 12.97 -9.96 15.77
N ILE A 113 13.96 -9.15 15.40
CA ILE A 113 13.82 -8.13 14.35
C ILE A 113 14.11 -8.75 12.98
N ILE A 114 15.15 -9.58 12.86
CA ILE A 114 15.62 -10.11 11.58
C ILE A 114 14.71 -11.22 11.04
N ILE A 115 14.22 -12.12 11.89
CA ILE A 115 13.47 -13.32 11.47
C ILE A 115 12.10 -12.98 10.83
N PRO A 116 11.22 -12.11 11.39
CA PRO A 116 9.90 -11.87 10.84
C PRO A 116 9.90 -11.11 9.52
N MET A 117 10.89 -10.25 9.29
CA MET A 117 10.97 -9.35 8.14
C MET A 117 10.94 -10.06 6.78
N PRO A 118 11.77 -11.11 6.49
CA PRO A 118 11.76 -11.77 5.20
C PRO A 118 10.44 -12.50 4.91
N PHE A 119 9.79 -13.08 5.92
CA PHE A 119 8.51 -13.76 5.71
C PHE A 119 7.42 -12.77 5.27
N ALA A 120 7.34 -11.62 5.91
CA ALA A 120 6.44 -10.55 5.52
C ALA A 120 6.77 -10.01 4.12
N PHE A 121 8.06 -9.84 3.81
CA PHE A 121 8.51 -9.39 2.50
C PHE A 121 8.07 -10.35 1.39
N PHE A 122 8.29 -11.66 1.51
CA PHE A 122 7.90 -12.65 0.51
C PHE A 122 6.40 -12.78 0.34
N LEU A 123 5.63 -12.59 1.42
CA LEU A 123 4.16 -12.59 1.38
C LEU A 123 3.62 -11.45 0.51
N PHE A 124 4.20 -10.26 0.62
CA PHE A 124 3.72 -9.06 -0.06
C PHE A 124 4.40 -8.80 -1.42
N GLN A 125 5.53 -9.45 -1.70
CA GLN A 125 6.22 -9.34 -2.99
C GLN A 125 5.47 -10.03 -4.14
N LYS A 126 4.74 -11.12 -3.86
CA LYS A 126 4.10 -11.97 -4.89
C LYS A 126 2.70 -11.52 -5.27
N LYS A 127 1.93 -10.97 -4.36
CA LYS A 127 0.53 -10.61 -4.55
C LYS A 127 0.16 -9.35 -3.77
N LYS A 128 -0.78 -8.57 -4.32
CA LYS A 128 -1.37 -7.42 -3.61
C LYS A 128 -2.23 -7.95 -2.45
N ASN A 129 -1.72 -7.93 -1.25
CA ASN A 129 -2.47 -8.31 -0.05
C ASN A 129 -2.89 -7.05 0.73
N PRO A 130 -4.06 -7.04 1.39
CA PRO A 130 -4.46 -5.93 2.24
C PRO A 130 -3.54 -5.87 3.48
N VAL A 131 -2.86 -4.72 3.67
CA VAL A 131 -1.86 -4.56 4.74
C VAL A 131 -2.50 -4.61 6.12
N PHE A 132 -3.68 -4.00 6.29
CA PHE A 132 -4.33 -3.83 7.60
C PHE A 132 -4.64 -5.15 8.33
N PRO A 133 -5.35 -6.15 7.74
CA PRO A 133 -5.62 -7.40 8.44
C PRO A 133 -4.35 -8.19 8.75
N TRP A 134 -3.35 -8.15 7.88
CA TRP A 134 -2.05 -8.79 8.13
C TRP A 134 -1.26 -8.10 9.24
N PHE A 135 -1.36 -6.75 9.33
CA PHE A 135 -0.78 -6.00 10.44
C PHE A 135 -1.42 -6.40 11.78
N LEU A 136 -2.75 -6.49 11.83
CA LEU A 136 -3.45 -6.94 13.04
C LEU A 136 -3.06 -8.37 13.40
N GLY A 137 -2.96 -9.27 12.40
CA GLY A 137 -2.47 -10.64 12.59
C GLY A 137 -1.04 -10.68 13.14
N SER A 138 -0.15 -9.81 12.64
CA SER A 138 1.23 -9.72 13.13
C SER A 138 1.33 -9.20 14.57
N LEU A 139 0.42 -8.31 14.97
CA LEU A 139 0.33 -7.83 16.35
C LEU A 139 -0.05 -8.96 17.30
N LEU A 140 -1.09 -9.72 16.97
CA LEU A 140 -1.50 -10.90 17.74
C LEU A 140 -0.38 -11.95 17.81
N LEU A 141 0.26 -12.21 16.66
CA LEU A 141 1.42 -13.10 16.59
C LEU A 141 2.54 -12.65 17.56
N ALA A 142 2.89 -11.36 17.54
CA ALA A 142 3.94 -10.82 18.40
C ALA A 142 3.62 -11.03 19.89
N PHE A 143 2.38 -10.79 20.32
CA PHE A 143 1.94 -11.07 21.68
C PHE A 143 2.08 -12.55 22.06
N ILE A 144 1.59 -13.46 21.22
CA ILE A 144 1.69 -14.90 21.43
C ILE A 144 3.15 -15.33 21.48
N THR A 145 3.99 -14.78 20.61
CA THR A 145 5.43 -15.08 20.58
C THR A 145 6.13 -14.67 21.86
N VAL A 146 5.86 -13.47 22.37
CA VAL A 146 6.48 -12.98 23.61
C VAL A 146 6.01 -13.77 24.83
N ILE A 147 4.73 -14.17 24.88
CA ILE A 147 4.24 -15.10 25.91
C ILE A 147 4.96 -16.45 25.84
N GLY A 148 5.11 -17.00 24.63
CA GLY A 148 5.84 -18.25 24.41
C GLY A 148 7.32 -18.15 24.83
N MET A 149 7.97 -17.04 24.52
CA MET A 149 9.35 -16.78 24.97
C MET A 149 9.44 -16.69 26.50
N SER A 150 8.51 -15.96 27.12
CA SER A 150 8.43 -15.88 28.59
C SER A 150 8.20 -17.26 29.24
N ALA A 151 7.38 -18.12 28.61
CA ALA A 151 7.16 -19.48 29.07
C ALA A 151 8.44 -20.33 28.99
N ILE A 152 9.22 -20.21 27.90
CA ILE A 152 10.50 -20.91 27.77
C ILE A 152 11.49 -20.45 28.88
N THR A 153 11.60 -19.13 29.06
CA THR A 153 12.46 -18.57 30.13
C THR A 153 11.99 -19.00 31.51
N ALA A 154 10.67 -19.04 31.74
CA ALA A 154 10.09 -19.50 33.01
C ALA A 154 10.43 -20.97 33.32
N LEU A 155 10.54 -21.83 32.34
CA LEU A 155 10.95 -23.23 32.49
C LEU A 155 12.43 -23.35 32.92
N VAL A 156 13.28 -22.45 32.40
CA VAL A 156 14.73 -22.46 32.72
C VAL A 156 15.02 -21.78 34.07
N ASP A 157 14.52 -20.56 34.25
CA ASP A 157 14.86 -19.67 35.37
C ASP A 157 13.86 -19.74 36.53
N LYS A 158 12.79 -20.56 36.42
CA LYS A 158 11.68 -20.65 37.38
C LYS A 158 11.01 -19.29 37.69
N THR A 159 11.01 -18.37 36.71
CA THR A 159 10.39 -17.07 36.81
C THR A 159 8.89 -17.13 36.40
N PRO A 160 8.04 -16.17 36.80
CA PRO A 160 6.65 -16.17 36.38
C PRO A 160 6.52 -15.88 34.87
N VAL A 161 5.62 -16.59 34.17
CA VAL A 161 5.37 -16.43 32.74
C VAL A 161 4.77 -15.05 32.42
N MET A 162 3.87 -14.56 33.29
CA MET A 162 3.20 -13.27 33.12
C MET A 162 3.93 -12.17 33.90
N PRO A 163 4.06 -10.97 33.30
CA PRO A 163 4.63 -9.81 33.98
C PRO A 163 3.87 -9.46 35.26
N ARG A 164 4.56 -9.18 36.33
CA ARG A 164 3.99 -8.81 37.64
C ARG A 164 4.15 -7.34 37.97
N SER A 165 5.15 -6.68 37.40
CA SER A 165 5.44 -5.25 37.59
C SER A 165 5.13 -4.40 36.35
N ILE A 166 4.91 -3.09 36.55
CA ILE A 166 4.71 -2.15 35.46
C ILE A 166 5.92 -2.10 34.52
N ILE A 167 7.11 -2.30 35.07
CA ILE A 167 8.37 -2.29 34.31
C ILE A 167 8.42 -3.50 33.38
N GLU A 168 8.05 -4.70 33.86
CA GLU A 168 8.00 -5.93 33.06
C GLU A 168 6.93 -5.81 31.96
N TRP A 169 5.74 -5.24 32.24
CA TRP A 169 4.72 -4.97 31.25
C TRP A 169 5.21 -4.02 30.14
N LYS A 170 5.98 -2.99 30.52
CA LYS A 170 6.58 -2.09 29.55
C LYS A 170 7.56 -2.82 28.62
N GLU A 171 8.44 -3.66 29.19
CA GLU A 171 9.38 -4.47 28.41
C GLU A 171 8.66 -5.45 27.48
N PHE A 172 7.60 -6.08 27.97
CA PHE A 172 6.76 -7.00 27.21
C PHE A 172 6.13 -6.29 25.98
N ILE A 173 5.57 -5.10 26.19
CA ILE A 173 4.96 -4.30 25.13
C ILE A 173 6.02 -3.80 24.13
N GLU A 174 7.13 -3.26 24.61
CA GLU A 174 8.24 -2.78 23.75
C GLU A 174 8.77 -3.92 22.86
N TYR A 175 8.87 -5.13 23.39
CA TYR A 175 9.32 -6.30 22.66
C TYR A 175 8.30 -6.77 21.61
N SER A 176 7.03 -6.82 21.97
CA SER A 176 5.93 -7.14 21.04
C SER A 176 5.84 -6.12 19.90
N LEU A 177 5.99 -4.83 20.21
CA LEU A 177 6.00 -3.77 19.20
C LEU A 177 7.22 -3.89 18.25
N SER A 178 8.39 -4.25 18.76
CA SER A 178 9.57 -4.47 17.94
C SER A 178 9.36 -5.54 16.87
N ILE A 179 8.78 -6.69 17.26
CA ILE A 179 8.42 -7.78 16.34
C ILE A 179 7.39 -7.31 15.32
N THR A 180 6.34 -6.61 15.78
CA THR A 180 5.26 -6.09 14.91
C THR A 180 5.79 -5.09 13.88
N PHE A 181 6.65 -4.15 14.30
CA PHE A 181 7.24 -3.17 13.38
C PHE A 181 8.23 -3.81 12.40
N SER A 182 8.96 -4.84 12.83
CA SER A 182 9.80 -5.63 11.91
C SER A 182 8.95 -6.28 10.82
N PHE A 183 7.83 -6.90 11.20
CA PHE A 183 6.91 -7.52 10.24
C PHE A 183 6.29 -6.46 9.32
N LEU A 184 5.86 -5.31 9.85
CA LEU A 184 5.33 -4.18 9.06
C LEU A 184 6.37 -3.66 8.05
N THR A 185 7.64 -3.53 8.46
CA THR A 185 8.74 -3.15 7.56
C THR A 185 8.85 -4.13 6.39
N GLY A 186 8.82 -5.44 6.67
CA GLY A 186 8.82 -6.48 5.64
C GLY A 186 7.63 -6.36 4.68
N MET A 187 6.41 -6.13 5.20
CA MET A 187 5.20 -5.91 4.38
C MET A 187 5.36 -4.70 3.44
N LEU A 188 5.84 -3.58 3.95
CA LEU A 188 6.01 -2.35 3.18
C LEU A 188 7.08 -2.52 2.09
N LEU A 189 8.23 -3.11 2.41
CA LEU A 189 9.29 -3.41 1.44
C LEU A 189 8.82 -4.40 0.36
N GLY A 190 8.06 -5.43 0.76
CA GLY A 190 7.44 -6.38 -0.17
C GLY A 190 6.47 -5.69 -1.12
N THR A 191 5.63 -4.80 -0.60
CA THR A 191 4.69 -4.00 -1.38
C THR A 191 5.41 -3.08 -2.38
N ILE A 192 6.48 -2.39 -1.97
CA ILE A 192 7.31 -1.57 -2.87
C ILE A 192 7.89 -2.43 -3.99
N SER A 193 8.44 -3.61 -3.64
CA SER A 193 9.03 -4.54 -4.61
C SER A 193 8.00 -5.06 -5.60
N PHE A 194 6.78 -5.36 -5.14
CA PHE A 194 5.66 -5.75 -5.99
C PHE A 194 5.31 -4.65 -7.01
N PHE A 195 5.10 -3.41 -6.57
CA PHE A 195 4.77 -2.29 -7.46
C PHE A 195 5.89 -1.98 -8.46
N LYS A 196 7.15 -2.06 -8.03
CA LYS A 196 8.30 -1.87 -8.94
C LYS A 196 8.36 -2.93 -10.05
N ARG A 197 7.96 -4.18 -9.75
CA ARG A 197 8.01 -5.30 -10.69
C ARG A 197 6.80 -5.33 -11.63
N SER A 198 5.64 -4.95 -11.12
CA SER A 198 4.36 -5.11 -11.82
C SER A 198 4.09 -4.05 -12.87
N LYS A 199 4.84 -2.96 -13.00
CA LYS A 199 4.48 -1.78 -13.82
C LYS A 199 3.03 -1.31 -13.63
N HIS A 200 2.36 -1.82 -12.63
CA HIS A 200 0.93 -1.59 -12.37
C HIS A 200 0.76 -0.20 -11.77
N LYS A 201 -0.20 0.56 -12.30
CA LYS A 201 -0.58 1.84 -11.71
C LYS A 201 -1.11 1.57 -10.30
N ILE A 202 -0.63 2.31 -9.33
CA ILE A 202 -1.12 2.23 -7.95
C ILE A 202 -2.58 2.71 -8.00
N ASP A 203 -3.48 1.77 -7.75
CA ASP A 203 -4.90 2.07 -7.62
C ASP A 203 -5.12 2.80 -6.31
N ILE A 204 -5.26 4.11 -6.41
CA ILE A 204 -5.38 4.99 -5.25
C ILE A 204 -6.85 5.08 -4.91
N ASN A 205 -7.21 4.62 -3.72
CA ASN A 205 -8.56 4.79 -3.18
C ASN A 205 -9.04 6.24 -3.41
N PRO A 206 -10.21 6.48 -4.05
CA PRO A 206 -10.70 7.81 -4.38
C PRO A 206 -10.75 8.75 -3.17
N MET A 207 -10.99 8.20 -1.97
CA MET A 207 -10.97 8.95 -0.72
C MET A 207 -9.54 9.45 -0.37
N LEU A 208 -8.52 8.63 -0.58
CA LEU A 208 -7.12 9.02 -0.38
C LEU A 208 -6.68 10.06 -1.41
N LYS A 209 -7.13 9.93 -2.66
CA LYS A 209 -6.89 10.91 -3.74
C LYS A 209 -7.53 12.25 -3.41
N ALA A 210 -8.77 12.25 -2.90
CA ALA A 210 -9.45 13.46 -2.46
C ALA A 210 -8.73 14.13 -1.28
N LEU A 211 -8.25 13.36 -0.31
CA LEU A 211 -7.51 13.84 0.85
C LEU A 211 -6.15 14.45 0.46
N ILE A 212 -5.43 13.81 -0.47
CA ILE A 212 -4.16 14.34 -0.98
C ILE A 212 -4.37 15.62 -1.78
N ASN A 213 -5.42 15.69 -2.61
CA ASN A 213 -5.76 16.90 -3.36
C ASN A 213 -6.20 18.06 -2.45
N LEU A 214 -6.79 17.76 -1.28
CA LEU A 214 -7.12 18.75 -0.25
C LEU A 214 -5.86 19.28 0.49
N LEU A 215 -4.88 18.41 0.73
CA LEU A 215 -3.64 18.75 1.45
C LEU A 215 -2.61 19.44 0.55
N VAL A 216 -2.63 19.13 -0.72
CA VAL A 216 -1.69 19.66 -1.72
C VAL A 216 -2.50 20.53 -2.69
N ASP A 217 -2.59 21.80 -2.42
CA ASP A 217 -3.38 22.83 -3.15
C ASP A 217 -3.13 22.92 -4.68
N LYS A 218 -2.73 21.81 -5.32
CA LYS A 218 -2.48 21.61 -6.74
C LYS A 218 -3.07 20.29 -7.22
N LYS A 219 -3.79 20.32 -8.34
CA LYS A 219 -4.16 19.12 -9.11
C LYS A 219 -2.89 18.42 -9.60
N LEU A 220 -2.42 17.43 -8.83
CA LEU A 220 -1.28 16.62 -9.23
C LEU A 220 -1.65 15.70 -10.40
N SER A 221 -0.72 15.58 -11.35
CA SER A 221 -0.86 14.56 -12.40
C SER A 221 -0.85 13.15 -11.78
N PRO A 222 -1.51 12.16 -12.40
CA PRO A 222 -1.52 10.78 -11.89
C PRO A 222 -0.12 10.19 -11.66
N GLU A 223 0.86 10.59 -12.47
CA GLU A 223 2.26 10.17 -12.36
C GLU A 223 2.96 10.79 -11.14
N ALA A 224 2.76 12.08 -10.91
CA ALA A 224 3.31 12.77 -9.73
C ALA A 224 2.71 12.23 -8.43
N LEU A 225 1.43 11.84 -8.45
CA LEU A 225 0.77 11.22 -7.31
C LEU A 225 1.34 9.82 -7.00
N GLN A 226 1.63 9.02 -8.04
CA GLN A 226 2.28 7.71 -7.87
C GLN A 226 3.70 7.83 -7.30
N ASP A 227 4.48 8.80 -7.78
CA ASP A 227 5.85 9.05 -7.29
C ASP A 227 5.83 9.49 -5.81
N LEU A 228 4.91 10.37 -5.43
CA LEU A 228 4.70 10.78 -4.04
C LEU A 228 4.32 9.60 -3.14
N LEU A 229 3.43 8.73 -3.59
CA LEU A 229 3.03 7.55 -2.82
C LEU A 229 4.18 6.56 -2.65
N GLN A 230 4.93 6.27 -3.70
CA GLN A 230 6.10 5.41 -3.61
C GLN A 230 7.16 5.98 -2.66
N LYS A 231 7.41 7.29 -2.72
CA LYS A 231 8.31 7.98 -1.80
C LYS A 231 7.81 7.91 -0.36
N SER A 232 6.52 8.20 -0.13
CA SER A 232 5.94 8.14 1.22
C SER A 232 5.99 6.74 1.82
N ILE A 233 5.68 5.68 1.07
CA ILE A 233 5.80 4.29 1.53
C ILE A 233 7.26 3.97 1.88
N LYS A 234 8.23 4.46 1.10
CA LYS A 234 9.65 4.28 1.38
C LYS A 234 10.07 4.96 2.68
N TYR A 235 9.64 6.20 2.93
CA TYR A 235 9.93 6.90 4.19
C TYR A 235 9.23 6.26 5.40
N ILE A 236 7.99 5.80 5.24
CA ILE A 236 7.27 5.06 6.29
C ILE A 236 8.00 3.75 6.60
N SER A 237 8.44 3.01 5.59
CA SER A 237 9.23 1.78 5.77
C SER A 237 10.54 2.04 6.52
N LEU A 238 11.24 3.12 6.19
CA LEU A 238 12.46 3.52 6.90
C LEU A 238 12.15 3.91 8.36
N GLY A 239 11.07 4.66 8.58
CA GLY A 239 10.61 5.03 9.92
C GLY A 239 10.22 3.82 10.78
N THR A 240 9.51 2.85 10.21
CA THR A 240 9.15 1.61 10.92
C THR A 240 10.37 0.74 11.23
N THR A 241 11.37 0.70 10.35
CA THR A 241 12.64 0.02 10.63
C THR A 241 13.38 0.66 11.79
N LEU A 242 13.52 2.00 11.78
CA LEU A 242 14.16 2.73 12.86
C LEU A 242 13.40 2.55 14.19
N LEU A 243 12.08 2.56 14.14
CA LEU A 243 11.24 2.35 15.32
C LEU A 243 11.38 0.93 15.87
N SER A 244 11.44 -0.08 15.01
CA SER A 244 11.70 -1.47 15.40
C SER A 244 13.07 -1.63 16.08
N LEU A 245 14.11 -1.02 15.50
CA LEU A 245 15.45 -1.02 16.08
C LEU A 245 15.47 -0.27 17.41
N TYR A 246 14.88 0.91 17.49
CA TYR A 246 14.81 1.70 18.72
C TYR A 246 14.08 0.93 19.83
N THR A 247 12.89 0.39 19.59
CA THR A 247 12.13 -0.36 20.59
C THR A 247 12.83 -1.66 20.98
N GLY A 248 13.52 -2.32 20.03
CA GLY A 248 14.27 -3.54 20.29
C GLY A 248 15.58 -3.33 21.04
N LEU A 249 16.29 -2.23 20.81
CA LEU A 249 17.65 -2.00 21.34
C LEU A 249 17.75 -0.95 22.46
N LYS A 250 16.67 -0.20 22.74
CA LYS A 250 16.65 0.90 23.72
C LYS A 250 17.24 0.54 25.10
N ARG A 251 17.14 -0.71 25.51
CA ARG A 251 17.66 -1.15 26.83
C ARG A 251 19.18 -1.28 26.87
N PHE A 252 19.85 -1.31 25.72
CA PHE A 252 21.30 -1.50 25.63
C PHE A 252 22.09 -0.21 25.48
N PHE A 253 21.40 0.88 25.22
CA PHE A 253 21.88 2.26 25.18
C PHE A 253 21.24 3.08 26.29
#